data_a3b7fbf66edd492531e38919f25f998a
#
_entry.id   a3b7fbf66edd492531e38919f25f998a
#
_cell.length_a   1.000
_cell.length_b   1.000
_cell.length_c   1.000
_cell.angle_alpha   90.00
_cell.angle_beta   90.00
_cell.angle_gamma   90.00
#
_symmetry.space_group_name_H-M   'P 1'
#
loop_
_entity.id
_entity.type
_entity.pdbx_description
1 polymer ?
#
loop_
_entity_poly.entity_id
_entity_poly.type
_entity_poly.pdbx_seq_one_letter_code
_entity_poly.pdbx_strand_id
1 'polypeptide(L)'
;MSNMKTSRLLLILLAALLISLTVMAGDKKDEGPQSALSFVVLKDDTGKPVRNAAVVLHPVGQHGKQAKTGFELKSDNDGKTHFDGIPFGTWRVQVIANGFQTFGSDYNVNQTVQEITVRLKRPQGQYSIYDKHDGDSGSGSSTPPSSTPPQ
;
A
#
# COMPACT_ATOMS: atom_id res chain seq x y z
N MET A 1 -18.60 -71.39 -15.70
CA MET A 1 -19.09 -70.14 -16.31
C MET A 1 -19.09 -68.92 -15.33
N SER A 2 -18.55 -68.99 -14.11
CA SER A 2 -18.58 -67.90 -13.12
C SER A 2 -17.39 -66.90 -13.23
N ASN A 3 -16.24 -67.32 -13.72
CA ASN A 3 -15.00 -66.52 -13.74
C ASN A 3 -14.99 -65.34 -14.74
N MET A 4 -15.85 -65.43 -15.77
CA MET A 4 -15.88 -64.39 -16.80
C MET A 4 -16.65 -63.15 -16.37
N LYS A 5 -17.60 -63.32 -15.45
CA LYS A 5 -18.38 -62.17 -14.86
C LYS A 5 -17.57 -61.43 -13.82
N THR A 6 -16.82 -62.15 -12.99
CA THR A 6 -15.95 -61.53 -11.98
C THR A 6 -14.77 -60.79 -12.57
N SER A 7 -14.19 -61.29 -13.69
CA SER A 7 -13.10 -60.65 -14.41
C SER A 7 -13.57 -59.32 -15.06
N ARG A 8 -14.79 -59.27 -15.60
CA ARG A 8 -15.34 -58.05 -16.17
C ARG A 8 -15.69 -57.02 -15.11
N LEU A 9 -16.16 -57.46 -13.94
CA LEU A 9 -16.44 -56.59 -12.80
C LEU A 9 -15.16 -55.96 -12.25
N LEU A 10 -14.09 -56.73 -12.16
CA LEU A 10 -12.78 -56.29 -11.71
C LEU A 10 -12.17 -55.24 -12.66
N LEU A 11 -12.32 -55.43 -13.99
CA LEU A 11 -11.86 -54.49 -15.01
C LEU A 11 -12.61 -53.18 -14.95
N ILE A 12 -13.93 -53.19 -14.69
CA ILE A 12 -14.74 -51.98 -14.56
C ILE A 12 -14.37 -51.20 -13.29
N LEU A 13 -14.13 -51.90 -12.17
CA LEU A 13 -13.67 -51.28 -10.93
C LEU A 13 -12.27 -50.66 -11.07
N LEU A 14 -11.36 -51.34 -11.78
CA LEU A 14 -10.02 -50.81 -12.05
C LEU A 14 -10.07 -49.60 -12.97
N ALA A 15 -10.92 -49.59 -13.99
CA ALA A 15 -11.14 -48.45 -14.89
C ALA A 15 -11.75 -47.25 -14.14
N ALA A 16 -12.71 -47.49 -13.24
CA ALA A 16 -13.32 -46.43 -12.41
C ALA A 16 -12.30 -45.82 -11.42
N LEU A 17 -11.39 -46.62 -10.88
CA LEU A 17 -10.32 -46.16 -10.00
C LEU A 17 -9.29 -45.30 -10.75
N LEU A 18 -8.97 -45.64 -12.00
CA LEU A 18 -8.04 -44.86 -12.82
C LEU A 18 -8.64 -43.51 -13.25
N ILE A 19 -9.95 -43.41 -13.44
CA ILE A 19 -10.63 -42.15 -13.80
C ILE A 19 -10.68 -41.18 -12.60
N SER A 20 -10.74 -41.70 -11.37
CA SER A 20 -10.77 -40.85 -10.17
C SER A 20 -9.42 -40.20 -9.82
N LEU A 21 -8.30 -40.68 -10.39
CA LEU A 21 -6.98 -40.10 -10.16
C LEU A 21 -6.66 -38.89 -11.04
N THR A 22 -7.44 -38.62 -12.09
CA THR A 22 -7.13 -37.51 -13.03
C THR A 22 -7.78 -36.18 -12.69
N VAL A 23 -8.57 -36.08 -11.61
CA VAL A 23 -9.32 -34.86 -11.26
C VAL A 23 -8.55 -33.92 -10.33
N MET A 24 -7.33 -34.27 -9.90
CA MET A 24 -6.51 -33.42 -9.02
C MET A 24 -5.42 -32.60 -9.76
N ALA A 25 -5.48 -32.50 -11.09
CA ALA A 25 -4.71 -31.47 -11.79
C ALA A 25 -5.50 -30.16 -11.69
N GLY A 26 -5.41 -29.50 -10.53
CA GLY A 26 -5.86 -28.12 -10.40
C GLY A 26 -5.15 -27.27 -11.46
N ASP A 27 -5.91 -26.58 -12.30
CA ASP A 27 -5.40 -25.54 -13.18
C ASP A 27 -4.52 -24.61 -12.35
N LYS A 28 -3.20 -24.77 -12.44
CA LYS A 28 -2.27 -23.69 -12.13
C LYS A 28 -2.59 -22.63 -13.18
N LYS A 29 -3.42 -21.63 -12.81
CA LYS A 29 -3.41 -20.36 -13.53
C LYS A 29 -1.94 -19.98 -13.62
N ASP A 30 -1.44 -19.82 -14.83
CA ASP A 30 -0.15 -19.18 -15.08
C ASP A 30 -0.27 -17.79 -14.48
N GLU A 31 0.08 -17.68 -13.21
CA GLU A 31 0.26 -16.40 -12.57
C GLU A 31 1.46 -15.79 -13.29
N GLY A 32 1.21 -14.75 -14.07
CA GLY A 32 2.26 -14.04 -14.82
C GLY A 32 3.46 -13.67 -13.93
N PRO A 33 4.46 -12.98 -14.46
CA PRO A 33 5.65 -12.63 -13.70
C PRO A 33 5.29 -11.83 -12.45
N GLN A 34 5.90 -12.21 -11.32
CA GLN A 34 5.66 -11.64 -10.01
C GLN A 34 6.93 -11.01 -9.44
N SER A 35 6.77 -10.07 -8.54
CA SER A 35 7.80 -9.34 -7.83
C SER A 35 7.74 -9.61 -6.33
N ALA A 36 8.92 -9.62 -5.70
CA ALA A 36 9.07 -9.40 -4.27
C ALA A 36 9.31 -7.91 -4.03
N LEU A 37 8.37 -7.24 -3.37
CA LEU A 37 8.46 -5.84 -3.02
C LEU A 37 8.95 -5.66 -1.58
N SER A 38 10.00 -4.88 -1.41
CA SER A 38 10.48 -4.44 -0.10
C SER A 38 10.22 -2.96 0.08
N PHE A 39 9.76 -2.57 1.26
CA PHE A 39 9.52 -1.17 1.62
C PHE A 39 10.41 -0.78 2.78
N VAL A 40 10.95 0.44 2.70
CA VAL A 40 11.68 1.08 3.79
C VAL A 40 11.00 2.42 4.09
N VAL A 41 10.39 2.53 5.25
CA VAL A 41 9.65 3.73 5.68
C VAL A 41 10.50 4.55 6.65
N LEU A 42 10.85 5.75 6.25
CA LEU A 42 11.72 6.65 6.99
C LEU A 42 11.02 7.99 7.27
N LYS A 43 11.44 8.65 8.34
CA LYS A 43 11.12 10.07 8.60
C LYS A 43 11.90 10.93 7.64
N ASP A 44 11.25 11.89 6.99
CA ASP A 44 11.90 12.77 6.00
C ASP A 44 12.94 13.71 6.66
N ASP A 45 12.65 14.18 7.88
CA ASP A 45 13.46 15.12 8.64
C ASP A 45 14.76 14.52 9.21
N THR A 46 14.71 13.27 9.68
CA THR A 46 15.82 12.65 10.42
C THR A 46 16.38 11.40 9.76
N GLY A 47 15.72 10.87 8.74
CA GLY A 47 16.07 9.58 8.13
C GLY A 47 15.89 8.37 9.06
N LYS A 48 15.34 8.55 10.27
CA LYS A 48 15.10 7.45 11.20
C LYS A 48 13.92 6.60 10.74
N PRO A 49 13.93 5.28 11.03
CA PRO A 49 12.84 4.39 10.64
C PRO A 49 11.51 4.77 11.30
N VAL A 50 10.41 4.51 10.60
CA VAL A 50 9.05 4.64 11.11
C VAL A 50 8.48 3.25 11.29
N ARG A 51 8.33 2.82 12.54
CA ARG A 51 7.73 1.54 12.89
C ARG A 51 6.21 1.61 12.83
N ASN A 52 5.58 0.46 12.60
CA ASN A 52 4.12 0.28 12.59
C ASN A 52 3.39 1.22 11.62
N ALA A 53 4.07 1.64 10.54
CA ALA A 53 3.44 2.35 9.44
C ALA A 53 2.63 1.35 8.60
N ALA A 54 1.39 1.70 8.27
CA ALA A 54 0.58 0.93 7.35
C ALA A 54 1.02 1.22 5.91
N VAL A 55 1.48 0.20 5.21
CA VAL A 55 1.79 0.25 3.78
C VAL A 55 0.66 -0.45 3.04
N VAL A 56 -0.12 0.32 2.30
CA VAL A 56 -1.31 -0.14 1.58
C VAL A 56 -1.02 -0.13 0.09
N LEU A 57 -1.25 -1.26 -0.56
CA LEU A 57 -1.01 -1.45 -2.00
C LEU A 57 -2.33 -1.75 -2.72
N HIS A 58 -2.60 -1.03 -3.80
CA HIS A 58 -3.72 -1.30 -4.67
C HIS A 58 -3.25 -1.40 -6.12
N PRO A 59 -3.72 -2.42 -6.90
CA PRO A 59 -3.48 -2.44 -8.32
C PRO A 59 -4.12 -1.23 -8.99
N VAL A 60 -3.43 -0.65 -9.96
CA VAL A 60 -3.95 0.45 -10.78
C VAL A 60 -4.20 -0.08 -12.18
N GLY A 61 -5.47 -0.08 -12.55
CA GLY A 61 -5.89 -0.51 -13.89
C GLY A 61 -5.71 0.59 -14.94
N GLN A 62 -6.24 0.31 -16.12
CA GLN A 62 -6.28 1.27 -17.21
C GLN A 62 -6.96 2.57 -16.77
N HIS A 63 -6.47 3.70 -17.29
CA HIS A 63 -6.95 5.04 -16.95
C HIS A 63 -6.67 5.49 -15.49
N GLY A 64 -5.69 4.88 -14.81
CA GLY A 64 -5.30 5.28 -13.45
C GLY A 64 -6.32 4.92 -12.36
N LYS A 65 -7.31 4.08 -12.67
CA LYS A 65 -8.34 3.68 -11.71
C LYS A 65 -7.80 2.64 -10.75
N GLN A 66 -7.86 2.93 -9.46
CA GLN A 66 -7.50 2.01 -8.38
C GLN A 66 -8.51 0.87 -8.26
N ALA A 67 -8.01 -0.35 -8.13
CA ALA A 67 -8.86 -1.51 -7.81
C ALA A 67 -9.37 -1.44 -6.37
N LYS A 68 -10.51 -2.08 -6.11
CA LYS A 68 -11.08 -2.17 -4.75
C LYS A 68 -10.30 -3.13 -3.85
N THR A 69 -9.69 -4.15 -4.45
CA THR A 69 -8.84 -5.12 -3.74
C THR A 69 -7.45 -4.53 -3.51
N GLY A 70 -6.85 -4.82 -2.37
CA GLY A 70 -5.52 -4.36 -2.03
C GLY A 70 -4.94 -5.15 -0.88
N PHE A 71 -3.69 -4.86 -0.53
CA PHE A 71 -2.95 -5.47 0.57
C PHE A 71 -2.55 -4.40 1.56
N GLU A 72 -2.54 -4.74 2.84
CA GLU A 72 -2.01 -3.88 3.90
C GLU A 72 -0.92 -4.63 4.66
N LEU A 73 0.21 -3.96 4.83
CA LEU A 73 1.37 -4.43 5.57
C LEU A 73 1.71 -3.45 6.69
N LYS A 74 2.42 -3.91 7.70
CA LYS A 74 2.95 -3.04 8.77
C LYS A 74 4.47 -3.08 8.75
N SER A 75 5.08 -1.90 8.84
CA SER A 75 6.53 -1.81 8.99
C SER A 75 6.98 -2.28 10.38
N ASP A 76 8.12 -2.93 10.42
CA ASP A 76 8.79 -3.40 11.63
C ASP A 76 9.52 -2.26 12.39
N ASN A 77 10.36 -2.61 13.37
CA ASN A 77 11.12 -1.65 14.17
C ASN A 77 12.18 -0.89 13.34
N ASP A 78 12.65 -1.50 12.25
CA ASP A 78 13.62 -0.91 11.32
C ASP A 78 12.93 -0.16 10.17
N GLY A 79 11.60 0.01 10.23
CA GLY A 79 10.79 0.66 9.21
C GLY A 79 10.61 -0.19 7.96
N LYS A 80 10.92 -1.49 8.02
CA LYS A 80 10.89 -2.38 6.85
C LYS A 80 9.64 -3.24 6.83
N THR A 81 9.18 -3.54 5.62
CA THR A 81 8.19 -4.59 5.37
C THR A 81 8.37 -5.13 3.95
N HIS A 82 7.92 -6.33 3.69
CA HIS A 82 8.02 -6.95 2.37
C HIS A 82 6.77 -7.74 2.04
N PHE A 83 6.54 -7.93 0.77
CA PHE A 83 5.47 -8.75 0.23
C PHE A 83 5.94 -9.46 -1.04
N ASP A 84 5.76 -10.77 -1.08
CA ASP A 84 6.09 -11.60 -2.22
C ASP A 84 4.84 -11.90 -3.07
N GLY A 85 5.05 -12.16 -4.36
CA GLY A 85 3.96 -12.55 -5.24
C GLY A 85 3.11 -11.39 -5.76
N ILE A 86 3.66 -10.19 -5.82
CA ILE A 86 3.00 -9.03 -6.45
C ILE A 86 3.09 -9.17 -7.98
N PRO A 87 1.96 -9.27 -8.72
CA PRO A 87 1.98 -9.27 -10.16
C PRO A 87 2.63 -8.01 -10.75
N PHE A 88 3.35 -8.16 -11.85
CA PHE A 88 3.89 -7.01 -12.58
C PHE A 88 2.76 -6.07 -13.03
N GLY A 89 3.02 -4.77 -12.98
CA GLY A 89 2.05 -3.74 -13.33
C GLY A 89 2.19 -2.48 -12.50
N THR A 90 1.22 -1.59 -12.62
CA THR A 90 1.19 -0.34 -11.85
C THR A 90 0.46 -0.55 -10.53
N TRP A 91 1.09 -0.14 -9.44
CA TRP A 91 0.57 -0.26 -8.09
C TRP A 91 0.57 1.10 -7.39
N ARG A 92 -0.56 1.46 -6.82
CA ARG A 92 -0.68 2.61 -5.92
C ARG A 92 -0.27 2.20 -4.53
N VAL A 93 0.75 2.87 -4.01
CA VAL A 93 1.27 2.67 -2.67
C VAL A 93 0.85 3.86 -1.82
N GLN A 94 0.15 3.59 -0.73
CA GLN A 94 -0.16 4.57 0.30
C GLN A 94 0.55 4.16 1.60
N VAL A 95 1.17 5.12 2.27
CA VAL A 95 1.77 4.86 3.58
C VAL A 95 1.18 5.81 4.61
N ILE A 96 0.64 5.20 5.67
CA ILE A 96 -0.08 5.89 6.74
C ILE A 96 0.62 5.59 8.06
N ALA A 97 1.04 6.62 8.77
CA ALA A 97 1.61 6.49 10.10
C ALA A 97 1.15 7.64 10.99
N ASN A 98 0.96 7.33 12.28
CA ASN A 98 0.51 8.33 13.24
C ASN A 98 1.53 9.47 13.38
N GLY A 99 1.07 10.72 13.32
CA GLY A 99 1.91 11.92 13.39
C GLY A 99 2.64 12.29 12.11
N PHE A 100 2.25 11.68 10.97
CA PHE A 100 2.80 11.97 9.64
C PHE A 100 1.68 12.27 8.63
N GLN A 101 2.03 12.99 7.57
CA GLN A 101 1.16 13.13 6.42
C GLN A 101 1.08 11.80 5.68
N THR A 102 -0.11 11.46 5.18
CA THR A 102 -0.28 10.29 4.33
C THR A 102 0.55 10.45 3.06
N PHE A 103 1.39 9.46 2.77
CA PHE A 103 2.11 9.37 1.51
C PHE A 103 1.27 8.60 0.49
N GLY A 104 1.33 8.99 -0.77
CA GLY A 104 0.68 8.27 -1.86
C GLY A 104 1.42 8.47 -3.18
N SER A 105 1.74 7.38 -3.87
CA SER A 105 2.37 7.41 -5.20
C SER A 105 2.11 6.12 -5.96
N ASP A 106 2.14 6.21 -7.29
CA ASP A 106 2.01 5.06 -8.17
C ASP A 106 3.41 4.59 -8.60
N TYR A 107 3.64 3.27 -8.52
CA TYR A 107 4.90 2.62 -8.89
C TYR A 107 4.66 1.58 -9.96
N ASN A 108 5.56 1.54 -10.95
CA ASN A 108 5.56 0.47 -11.94
C ASN A 108 6.44 -0.68 -11.43
N VAL A 109 5.79 -1.81 -11.16
CA VAL A 109 6.44 -3.04 -10.70
C VAL A 109 6.74 -3.88 -11.93
N ASN A 110 8.01 -3.98 -12.30
CA ASN A 110 8.49 -4.68 -13.49
C ASN A 110 9.81 -5.45 -13.28
N GLN A 111 10.22 -5.59 -12.02
CA GLN A 111 11.43 -6.33 -11.61
C GLN A 111 11.05 -7.45 -10.66
N THR A 112 11.75 -8.55 -10.72
CA THR A 112 11.53 -9.71 -9.83
C THR A 112 11.73 -9.36 -8.35
N VAL A 113 12.66 -8.42 -8.06
CA VAL A 113 12.87 -7.85 -6.72
C VAL A 113 12.96 -6.34 -6.87
N GLN A 114 12.18 -5.61 -6.09
CA GLN A 114 12.16 -4.15 -6.11
C GLN A 114 12.05 -3.59 -4.70
N GLU A 115 12.90 -2.61 -4.37
CA GLU A 115 12.84 -1.87 -3.11
C GLU A 115 12.27 -0.48 -3.32
N ILE A 116 11.38 -0.06 -2.44
CA ILE A 116 10.74 1.25 -2.44
C ILE A 116 11.00 1.93 -1.10
N THR A 117 11.75 3.02 -1.12
CA THR A 117 11.98 3.87 0.06
C THR A 117 10.93 4.98 0.09
N VAL A 118 10.19 5.07 1.20
CA VAL A 118 9.19 6.10 1.46
C VAL A 118 9.66 7.02 2.57
N ARG A 119 9.62 8.34 2.32
CA ARG A 119 9.92 9.37 3.31
C ARG A 119 8.65 10.07 3.75
N LEU A 120 8.31 9.94 5.03
CA LEU A 120 7.11 10.53 5.62
C LEU A 120 7.42 11.90 6.22
N LYS A 121 6.63 12.89 5.80
CA LYS A 121 6.70 14.26 6.31
C LYS A 121 5.78 14.44 7.50
N ARG A 122 6.19 15.25 8.46
CA ARG A 122 5.32 15.68 9.55
C ARG A 122 4.30 16.70 9.03
N PRO A 123 3.09 16.77 9.59
CA PRO A 123 2.18 17.87 9.32
C PRO A 123 2.85 19.20 9.67
N GLN A 124 2.76 20.14 8.75
CA GLN A 124 3.15 21.52 9.06
C GLN A 124 2.00 22.19 9.81
N GLY A 125 2.32 23.01 10.81
CA GLY A 125 1.32 23.82 11.49
C GLY A 125 0.61 24.74 10.48
N GLN A 126 -0.72 24.72 10.50
CA GLN A 126 -1.48 25.73 9.76
C GLN A 126 -1.34 27.04 10.53
N TYR A 127 -0.65 28.02 9.94
CA TYR A 127 -0.70 29.40 10.43
C TYR A 127 -2.02 30.01 9.96
N SER A 128 -2.91 30.30 10.93
CA SER A 128 -4.06 31.13 10.66
C SER A 128 -3.59 32.58 10.55
N ILE A 129 -3.99 33.30 9.51
CA ILE A 129 -3.77 34.76 9.39
C ILE A 129 -4.48 35.51 10.50
N TYR A 130 -5.33 34.84 11.28
CA TYR A 130 -6.06 35.40 12.42
C TYR A 130 -5.40 35.09 13.77
N ASP A 131 -4.33 34.27 13.81
CA ASP A 131 -3.54 34.08 15.02
C ASP A 131 -2.75 35.36 15.26
N LYS A 132 -3.28 36.20 16.15
CA LYS A 132 -2.54 37.34 16.70
C LYS A 132 -1.31 36.77 17.40
N HIS A 133 -0.13 37.13 16.92
CA HIS A 133 1.09 37.02 17.70
C HIS A 133 0.95 37.93 18.94
N ASP A 134 0.47 37.38 20.05
CA ASP A 134 0.67 37.97 21.36
C ASP A 134 2.15 37.80 21.74
N GLY A 135 2.97 38.71 21.27
CA GLY A 135 4.41 38.66 21.56
C GLY A 135 5.24 39.71 20.86
N ASP A 136 4.80 40.97 20.86
CA ASP A 136 5.75 42.08 20.81
C ASP A 136 5.24 43.26 21.64
N SER A 137 5.77 43.36 22.87
CA SER A 137 5.69 44.55 23.70
C SER A 137 6.70 45.56 23.17
N GLY A 138 6.37 46.24 22.08
CA GLY A 138 7.12 47.33 21.49
C GLY A 138 6.28 48.60 21.58
N SER A 139 6.54 49.42 22.59
CA SER A 139 6.15 50.81 22.78
C SER A 139 6.27 51.62 21.46
N GLY A 140 5.17 52.11 20.95
CA GLY A 140 5.10 53.01 19.82
C GLY A 140 3.82 53.81 19.89
N SER A 141 3.84 54.90 20.71
CA SER A 141 2.88 55.98 20.72
C SER A 141 2.74 56.58 19.33
N SER A 142 1.57 56.47 18.69
CA SER A 142 1.14 57.32 17.57
C SER A 142 -0.31 57.71 17.77
N THR A 143 -0.49 58.94 18.18
CA THR A 143 -1.74 59.70 18.27
C THR A 143 -2.49 59.70 16.95
N PRO A 144 -3.79 59.43 16.91
CA PRO A 144 -4.58 59.57 15.70
C PRO A 144 -4.84 61.03 15.36
N PRO A 145 -4.81 61.45 14.09
CA PRO A 145 -5.19 62.81 13.71
C PRO A 145 -6.70 62.99 13.84
N SER A 146 -7.06 64.03 14.57
CA SER A 146 -8.40 64.58 14.70
C SER A 146 -8.88 65.10 13.33
N SER A 147 -9.93 64.54 12.76
CA SER A 147 -10.65 65.12 11.62
C SER A 147 -11.86 65.84 12.15
N THR A 148 -11.77 67.16 12.16
CA THR A 148 -12.91 68.09 12.30
C THR A 148 -13.60 68.22 10.94
N PRO A 149 -14.93 68.11 10.83
CA PRO A 149 -15.63 68.40 9.58
C PRO A 149 -15.85 69.88 9.40
N PRO A 150 -15.80 70.45 8.17
CA PRO A 150 -16.14 71.84 7.89
C PRO A 150 -17.65 72.04 7.89
N GLN A 151 -18.06 73.17 8.42
CA GLN A 151 -19.41 73.76 8.25
C GLN A 151 -19.57 74.36 6.87
#